data_354cd77fd27c76c98162fc8866ec4e5e
#
_entry.id   354cd77fd27c76c98162fc8866ec4e5e
#
_cell.length_a   1.000
_cell.length_b   1.000
_cell.length_c   1.000
_cell.angle_alpha   90.00
_cell.angle_beta   90.00
_cell.angle_gamma   90.00
#
_symmetry.space_group_name_H-M   'P 1'
#
loop_
_entity.id
_entity.type
_entity.pdbx_description
1 polymer ?
#
loop_
_entity_poly.entity_id
_entity_poly.type
_entity_poly.pdbx_seq_one_letter_code
_entity_poly.pdbx_strand_id
1 'polypeptide(L)'
;MKKNILISAIVAPTLLATVAFAQSTGGISTLRGADVADPVAVEDVFHQDETRFARNYRQQPPLVPHSIDQYQIDLKANRCLSCHDWTVAGERKAPTLSMTHYLDREGNQMDTVAGTRWFCNQCHVPQADAPELVDNTFEPSN
;
A
#
# COMPACT_ATOMS: atom_id res chain seq x y z
N MET A 1 -30.87 41.45 37.39
CA MET A 1 -29.48 41.05 37.06
C MET A 1 -28.94 39.81 37.77
N LYS A 2 -29.36 39.45 38.95
CA LYS A 2 -28.81 38.25 39.70
C LYS A 2 -29.26 36.88 39.18
N LYS A 3 -30.44 36.77 38.50
CA LYS A 3 -30.95 35.47 37.99
C LYS A 3 -30.19 34.98 36.74
N ASN A 4 -29.67 35.86 35.90
CA ASN A 4 -28.95 35.47 34.68
C ASN A 4 -27.55 34.95 34.93
N ILE A 5 -26.91 35.35 36.03
CA ILE A 5 -25.57 34.89 36.44
C ILE A 5 -25.62 33.42 36.93
N LEU A 6 -26.71 33.05 37.62
CA LEU A 6 -26.89 31.69 38.11
C LEU A 6 -27.10 30.67 36.97
N ILE A 7 -27.84 31.03 35.94
CA ILE A 7 -28.07 30.15 34.76
C ILE A 7 -26.77 29.97 33.96
N SER A 8 -26.00 31.06 33.78
CA SER A 8 -24.69 30.97 33.07
C SER A 8 -23.67 30.13 33.86
N ALA A 9 -23.72 30.15 35.21
CA ALA A 9 -22.79 29.36 36.04
C ALA A 9 -23.10 27.85 36.02
N ILE A 10 -24.34 27.43 35.71
CA ILE A 10 -24.73 26.03 35.64
C ILE A 10 -24.52 25.47 34.21
N VAL A 11 -24.74 26.27 33.18
CA VAL A 11 -24.59 25.83 31.77
C VAL A 11 -23.10 25.61 31.38
N ALA A 12 -22.21 26.46 31.89
CA ALA A 12 -20.78 26.35 31.55
C ALA A 12 -20.12 25.04 32.07
N PRO A 13 -20.33 24.59 33.33
CA PRO A 13 -19.73 23.34 33.80
C PRO A 13 -20.38 22.09 33.16
N THR A 14 -21.66 22.13 32.76
CA THR A 14 -22.29 21.00 32.03
C THR A 14 -21.74 20.85 30.61
N LEU A 15 -21.48 21.93 29.92
CA LEU A 15 -20.83 21.87 28.59
C LEU A 15 -19.39 21.35 28.67
N LEU A 16 -18.62 21.76 29.68
CA LEU A 16 -17.26 21.24 29.88
C LEU A 16 -17.25 19.76 30.28
N ALA A 17 -18.22 19.30 31.08
CA ALA A 17 -18.34 17.90 31.46
C ALA A 17 -18.71 16.99 30.29
N THR A 18 -19.54 17.46 29.34
CA THR A 18 -19.89 16.68 28.13
C THR A 18 -18.72 16.56 27.18
N VAL A 19 -17.90 17.61 27.01
CA VAL A 19 -16.68 17.55 26.17
C VAL A 19 -15.64 16.60 26.78
N ALA A 20 -15.46 16.61 28.12
CA ALA A 20 -14.53 15.70 28.78
C ALA A 20 -14.99 14.24 28.67
N PHE A 21 -16.30 13.99 28.71
CA PHE A 21 -16.85 12.63 28.57
C PHE A 21 -16.68 12.08 27.14
N ALA A 22 -16.78 12.92 26.10
CA ALA A 22 -16.57 12.51 24.72
C ALA A 22 -15.10 12.11 24.41
N GLN A 23 -14.16 12.62 25.21
CA GLN A 23 -12.74 12.28 25.07
C GLN A 23 -12.32 11.03 25.83
N SER A 24 -13.14 10.55 26.79
CA SER A 24 -12.82 9.39 27.64
C SER A 24 -13.51 8.08 27.24
N THR A 25 -14.39 8.10 26.25
CA THR A 25 -15.13 6.90 25.82
C THR A 25 -14.37 6.14 24.74
N GLY A 26 -13.65 5.13 25.17
CA GLY A 26 -13.07 4.09 24.35
C GLY A 26 -11.77 4.55 23.65
N GLY A 27 -10.66 4.03 24.08
CA GLY A 27 -9.41 4.21 23.33
C GLY A 27 -9.62 3.82 21.88
N ILE A 28 -9.20 4.68 20.96
CA ILE A 28 -9.16 4.34 19.54
C ILE A 28 -8.10 3.26 19.39
N SER A 29 -8.46 2.11 18.86
CA SER A 29 -7.52 1.03 18.57
C SER A 29 -7.46 0.79 17.06
N THR A 30 -6.36 0.21 16.60
CA THR A 30 -6.23 -0.27 15.22
C THR A 30 -7.13 -1.49 14.99
N LEU A 31 -7.36 -1.86 13.74
CA LEU A 31 -8.09 -3.10 13.39
C LEU A 31 -7.43 -4.36 13.97
N ARG A 32 -6.15 -4.30 14.30
CA ARG A 32 -5.41 -5.39 14.98
C ARG A 32 -5.55 -5.35 16.50
N GLY A 33 -6.32 -4.42 17.06
CA GLY A 33 -6.52 -4.26 18.51
C GLY A 33 -5.36 -3.57 19.23
N ALA A 34 -4.35 -3.10 18.53
CA ALA A 34 -3.24 -2.35 19.10
C ALA A 34 -3.66 -0.89 19.39
N ASP A 35 -2.99 -0.25 20.35
CA ASP A 35 -3.15 1.18 20.58
C ASP A 35 -2.69 1.98 19.35
N VAL A 36 -3.38 3.08 19.04
CA VAL A 36 -3.01 3.96 17.93
C VAL A 36 -1.63 4.59 18.10
N ALA A 37 -1.20 4.77 19.35
CA ALA A 37 0.12 5.30 19.68
C ALA A 37 1.25 4.26 19.61
N ASP A 38 0.92 2.97 19.51
CA ASP A 38 1.93 1.92 19.39
C ASP A 38 2.68 2.04 18.05
N PRO A 39 4.00 1.79 18.03
CA PRO A 39 4.75 1.71 16.78
C PRO A 39 4.12 0.69 15.83
N VAL A 40 4.02 1.04 14.56
CA VAL A 40 3.57 0.10 13.54
C VAL A 40 4.54 -1.08 13.48
N ALA A 41 4.06 -2.28 13.74
CA ALA A 41 4.86 -3.49 13.55
C ALA A 41 5.19 -3.63 12.05
N VAL A 42 6.47 -3.84 11.77
CA VAL A 42 6.91 -4.18 10.41
C VAL A 42 6.68 -5.67 10.24
N GLU A 43 5.77 -6.02 9.33
CA GLU A 43 5.49 -7.41 9.00
C GLU A 43 6.60 -7.97 8.10
N ASP A 44 6.93 -9.23 8.29
CA ASP A 44 7.89 -9.91 7.43
C ASP A 44 7.35 -9.99 5.99
N VAL A 45 8.22 -9.83 5.03
CA VAL A 45 7.85 -9.96 3.61
C VAL A 45 7.83 -11.44 3.25
N PHE A 46 6.70 -11.89 2.71
CA PHE A 46 6.55 -13.24 2.19
C PHE A 46 7.14 -13.34 0.78
N HIS A 47 8.11 -14.24 0.63
CA HIS A 47 8.71 -14.56 -0.67
C HIS A 47 8.31 -15.98 -1.07
N GLN A 48 7.98 -16.18 -2.31
CA GLN A 48 7.57 -17.48 -2.85
C GLN A 48 8.73 -18.19 -3.59
N ASP A 49 9.94 -18.07 -3.05
CA ASP A 49 11.16 -18.72 -3.57
C ASP A 49 11.34 -18.53 -5.08
N GLU A 50 11.16 -17.28 -5.54
CA GLU A 50 11.19 -16.89 -6.96
C GLU A 50 10.06 -17.50 -7.82
N THR A 51 9.18 -18.31 -7.24
CA THR A 51 7.99 -18.82 -7.92
C THR A 51 6.95 -17.73 -8.07
N ARG A 52 6.31 -17.65 -9.23
CA ARG A 52 5.29 -16.62 -9.49
C ARG A 52 4.03 -16.87 -8.68
N PHE A 53 3.53 -15.83 -8.05
CA PHE A 53 2.19 -15.83 -7.47
C PHE A 53 1.12 -15.99 -8.56
N ALA A 54 0.04 -16.72 -8.24
CA ALA A 54 -1.14 -16.79 -9.09
C ALA A 54 -1.82 -15.40 -9.16
N ARG A 55 -2.38 -15.08 -10.31
CA ARG A 55 -3.18 -13.85 -10.48
C ARG A 55 -4.64 -14.14 -10.18
N ASN A 56 -5.29 -13.21 -9.51
CA ASN A 56 -6.72 -13.29 -9.24
C ASN A 56 -7.57 -12.80 -10.44
N TYR A 57 -6.97 -12.03 -11.35
CA TYR A 57 -7.62 -11.59 -12.59
C TYR A 57 -6.58 -11.32 -13.69
N ARG A 58 -7.03 -11.33 -14.94
CA ARG A 58 -6.15 -11.33 -16.12
C ARG A 58 -5.19 -10.14 -16.19
N GLN A 59 -5.63 -8.92 -15.85
CA GLN A 59 -4.84 -7.70 -15.92
C GLN A 59 -4.10 -7.39 -14.63
N GLN A 60 -4.19 -8.24 -13.61
CA GLN A 60 -3.47 -8.02 -12.36
C GLN A 60 -1.96 -7.93 -12.62
N PRO A 61 -1.30 -6.87 -12.16
CA PRO A 61 0.16 -6.81 -12.15
C PRO A 61 0.70 -8.00 -11.34
N PRO A 62 1.67 -8.78 -11.84
CA PRO A 62 2.26 -9.85 -11.05
C PRO A 62 2.84 -9.32 -9.75
N LEU A 63 2.61 -10.03 -8.66
CA LEU A 63 3.22 -9.75 -7.37
C LEU A 63 4.71 -10.08 -7.43
N VAL A 64 5.52 -9.41 -6.59
CA VAL A 64 6.96 -9.64 -6.54
C VAL A 64 7.24 -10.87 -5.67
N PRO A 65 7.80 -11.97 -6.24
CA PRO A 65 8.04 -13.21 -5.50
C PRO A 65 9.42 -13.29 -4.85
N HIS A 66 10.26 -12.30 -4.98
CA HIS A 66 11.61 -12.25 -4.46
C HIS A 66 11.89 -10.99 -3.67
N SER A 67 12.95 -10.94 -2.89
CA SER A 67 13.36 -9.72 -2.18
C SER A 67 13.70 -8.58 -3.15
N ILE A 68 13.23 -7.41 -2.82
CA ILE A 68 13.57 -6.15 -3.48
C ILE A 68 14.22 -5.14 -2.52
N ASP A 69 14.69 -5.64 -1.37
CA ASP A 69 15.42 -4.82 -0.42
C ASP A 69 16.61 -4.15 -1.10
N GLN A 70 16.79 -2.87 -0.86
CA GLN A 70 17.84 -2.07 -1.48
C GLN A 70 17.73 -1.89 -3.02
N TYR A 71 16.58 -2.25 -3.63
CA TYR A 71 16.34 -1.98 -5.04
C TYR A 71 15.91 -0.52 -5.22
N GLN A 72 16.87 0.31 -5.57
CA GLN A 72 16.63 1.73 -5.81
C GLN A 72 15.75 1.93 -7.03
N ILE A 73 14.69 2.70 -6.86
CA ILE A 73 13.85 3.24 -7.94
C ILE A 73 13.67 4.73 -7.68
N ASP A 74 14.26 5.56 -8.51
CA ASP A 74 14.11 7.01 -8.49
C ASP A 74 14.10 7.57 -9.93
N LEU A 75 14.14 8.87 -10.09
CA LEU A 75 14.10 9.52 -11.42
C LEU A 75 15.34 9.22 -12.28
N LYS A 76 16.43 8.72 -11.70
CA LYS A 76 17.71 8.46 -12.40
C LYS A 76 18.05 6.99 -12.50
N ALA A 77 17.51 6.17 -11.61
CA ALA A 77 17.84 4.75 -11.53
C ALA A 77 16.59 3.90 -11.28
N ASN A 78 16.55 2.75 -11.93
CA ASN A 78 15.54 1.72 -11.70
C ASN A 78 16.21 0.35 -11.72
N ARG A 79 16.44 -0.21 -10.52
CA ARG A 79 17.14 -1.50 -10.37
C ARG A 79 16.35 -2.70 -10.89
N CYS A 80 15.02 -2.61 -11.00
CA CYS A 80 14.22 -3.68 -11.58
C CYS A 80 14.61 -3.94 -13.05
N LEU A 81 14.91 -2.87 -13.80
CA LEU A 81 15.28 -2.95 -15.21
C LEU A 81 16.64 -3.66 -15.42
N SER A 82 17.51 -3.72 -14.41
CA SER A 82 18.78 -4.43 -14.53
C SER A 82 18.63 -5.95 -14.73
N CYS A 83 17.42 -6.48 -14.48
CA CYS A 83 17.09 -7.87 -14.72
C CYS A 83 15.87 -8.04 -15.64
N HIS A 84 14.90 -7.13 -15.58
CA HIS A 84 13.62 -7.29 -16.27
C HIS A 84 13.51 -6.57 -17.62
N ASP A 85 14.49 -5.72 -17.96
CA ASP A 85 14.52 -5.12 -19.29
C ASP A 85 14.70 -6.20 -20.37
N TRP A 86 14.00 -6.06 -21.49
CA TRP A 86 14.01 -7.05 -22.58
C TRP A 86 15.42 -7.35 -23.12
N THR A 87 16.33 -6.38 -23.02
CA THR A 87 17.71 -6.51 -23.50
C THR A 87 18.55 -7.46 -22.66
N VAL A 88 18.23 -7.65 -21.38
CA VAL A 88 19.03 -8.43 -20.44
C VAL A 88 18.24 -9.57 -19.75
N ALA A 89 16.93 -9.55 -19.83
CA ALA A 89 16.07 -10.49 -19.09
C ALA A 89 16.39 -11.97 -19.38
N GLY A 90 16.73 -12.30 -20.62
CA GLY A 90 17.12 -13.65 -21.02
C GLY A 90 18.37 -14.14 -20.30
N GLU A 91 19.41 -13.33 -20.21
CA GLU A 91 20.65 -13.64 -19.51
C GLU A 91 20.43 -13.73 -17.99
N ARG A 92 19.54 -12.88 -17.45
CA ARG A 92 19.20 -12.83 -16.03
C ARG A 92 18.17 -13.87 -15.62
N LYS A 93 17.62 -14.64 -16.58
CA LYS A 93 16.52 -15.59 -16.35
C LYS A 93 15.29 -14.95 -15.70
N ALA A 94 15.12 -13.66 -15.91
CA ALA A 94 14.00 -12.89 -15.39
C ALA A 94 12.89 -12.81 -16.45
N PRO A 95 11.62 -12.72 -16.05
CA PRO A 95 10.54 -12.43 -16.99
C PRO A 95 10.70 -11.02 -17.58
N THR A 96 10.51 -10.89 -18.89
CA THR A 96 10.52 -9.59 -19.56
C THR A 96 9.27 -8.79 -19.23
N LEU A 97 9.38 -7.47 -19.34
CA LEU A 97 8.24 -6.57 -19.29
C LEU A 97 7.29 -6.84 -20.48
N SER A 98 5.99 -6.76 -20.24
CA SER A 98 5.00 -6.82 -21.32
C SER A 98 5.05 -5.56 -22.17
N MET A 99 4.60 -5.66 -23.43
CA MET A 99 4.58 -4.53 -24.38
C MET A 99 3.84 -3.30 -23.86
N THR A 100 2.87 -3.48 -22.97
CA THR A 100 2.12 -2.38 -22.36
C THR A 100 2.97 -1.43 -21.50
N HIS A 101 4.17 -1.86 -21.10
CA HIS A 101 5.13 -1.01 -20.38
C HIS A 101 5.90 -0.06 -21.30
N TYR A 102 5.86 -0.29 -22.59
CA TYR A 102 6.53 0.49 -23.63
C TYR A 102 5.55 1.37 -24.43
N LEU A 103 4.33 1.55 -23.94
CA LEU A 103 3.34 2.42 -24.58
C LEU A 103 3.24 3.75 -23.84
N ASP A 104 3.30 4.86 -24.58
CA ASP A 104 2.98 6.17 -24.05
C ASP A 104 1.47 6.32 -23.75
N ARG A 105 1.03 7.51 -23.32
CA ARG A 105 -0.38 7.77 -23.01
C ARG A 105 -1.28 7.74 -24.25
N GLU A 106 -0.74 8.02 -25.41
CA GLU A 106 -1.40 8.03 -26.70
C GLU A 106 -1.41 6.62 -27.34
N GLY A 107 -0.72 5.65 -26.72
CA GLY A 107 -0.62 4.26 -27.21
C GLY A 107 0.49 4.03 -28.23
N ASN A 108 1.39 4.99 -28.44
CA ASN A 108 2.53 4.80 -29.31
C ASN A 108 3.61 3.96 -28.62
N GLN A 109 4.24 3.07 -29.39
CA GLN A 109 5.33 2.25 -28.88
C GLN A 109 6.61 3.07 -28.74
N MET A 110 7.28 2.90 -27.60
CA MET A 110 8.56 3.50 -27.25
C MET A 110 9.65 2.44 -27.20
N ASP A 111 10.90 2.85 -27.40
CA ASP A 111 12.07 1.97 -27.27
C ASP A 111 12.46 1.73 -25.80
N THR A 112 12.01 2.61 -24.91
CA THR A 112 12.26 2.54 -23.46
C THR A 112 10.97 2.46 -22.69
N VAL A 113 11.06 2.04 -21.40
CA VAL A 113 9.89 1.99 -20.52
C VAL A 113 9.24 3.37 -20.43
N ALA A 114 7.93 3.41 -20.62
CA ALA A 114 7.16 4.64 -20.52
C ALA A 114 7.27 5.25 -19.13
N GLY A 115 7.36 6.58 -19.04
CA GLY A 115 7.47 7.27 -17.76
C GLY A 115 6.33 6.96 -16.78
N THR A 116 5.12 6.66 -17.29
CA THR A 116 3.96 6.22 -16.50
C THR A 116 4.10 4.80 -15.93
N ARG A 117 5.13 4.05 -16.34
CA ARG A 117 5.42 2.67 -15.91
C ARG A 117 6.79 2.55 -15.23
N TRP A 118 7.44 3.70 -14.96
CA TRP A 118 8.79 3.73 -14.42
C TRP A 118 8.89 3.24 -12.97
N PHE A 119 7.93 3.61 -12.11
CA PHE A 119 7.92 3.23 -10.71
C PHE A 119 7.22 1.88 -10.51
N CYS A 120 7.95 0.80 -10.76
CA CYS A 120 7.44 -0.58 -10.83
C CYS A 120 6.70 -0.99 -9.54
N ASN A 121 7.21 -0.63 -8.37
CA ASN A 121 6.65 -0.99 -7.06
C ASN A 121 5.32 -0.30 -6.71
N GLN A 122 4.84 0.64 -7.54
CA GLN A 122 3.48 1.18 -7.39
C GLN A 122 2.40 0.20 -7.84
N CYS A 123 2.76 -0.77 -8.69
CA CYS A 123 1.85 -1.79 -9.21
C CYS A 123 2.31 -3.21 -8.88
N HIS A 124 3.62 -3.45 -8.85
CA HIS A 124 4.22 -4.72 -8.50
C HIS A 124 4.72 -4.68 -7.07
N VAL A 125 3.98 -5.31 -6.16
CA VAL A 125 4.25 -5.23 -4.73
C VAL A 125 4.65 -6.59 -4.15
N PRO A 126 5.58 -6.64 -3.19
CA PRO A 126 5.79 -7.83 -2.38
C PRO A 126 4.60 -8.05 -1.45
N GLN A 127 4.41 -9.25 -0.97
CA GLN A 127 3.39 -9.60 0.00
C GLN A 127 3.97 -9.60 1.41
N ALA A 128 3.18 -9.16 2.39
CA ALA A 128 3.52 -9.29 3.79
C ALA A 128 3.01 -10.64 4.33
N ASP A 129 3.79 -11.27 5.19
CA ASP A 129 3.36 -12.44 5.97
C ASP A 129 2.59 -11.94 7.20
N ALA A 130 1.36 -11.57 6.98
CA ALA A 130 0.47 -10.99 7.97
C ALA A 130 -0.90 -11.67 7.94
N PRO A 131 -1.56 -11.83 9.10
CA PRO A 131 -2.92 -12.35 9.13
C PRO A 131 -3.89 -11.40 8.44
N GLU A 132 -4.86 -11.94 7.74
CA GLU A 132 -5.95 -11.15 7.18
C GLU A 132 -6.73 -10.45 8.29
N LEU A 133 -7.01 -9.16 8.12
CA LEU A 133 -7.80 -8.37 9.07
C LEU A 133 -9.31 -8.53 8.84
N VAL A 134 -9.70 -8.88 7.63
CA VAL A 134 -11.08 -9.11 7.20
C VAL A 134 -11.07 -10.20 6.13
N ASP A 135 -12.17 -10.93 6.04
CA ASP A 135 -12.34 -11.96 5.02
C ASP A 135 -12.30 -11.35 3.61
N ASN A 136 -11.55 -11.97 2.71
CA ASN A 136 -11.55 -11.59 1.31
C ASN A 136 -12.75 -12.19 0.59
N THR A 137 -13.71 -11.36 0.23
CA THR A 137 -14.93 -11.77 -0.52
C THR A 137 -14.80 -11.53 -2.03
N PHE A 138 -13.61 -11.20 -2.52
CA PHE A 138 -13.37 -10.97 -3.94
C PHE A 138 -13.45 -12.28 -4.74
N GLU A 139 -14.27 -12.29 -5.78
CA GLU A 139 -14.33 -13.38 -6.75
C GLU A 139 -13.61 -12.96 -8.04
N PRO A 140 -12.61 -13.75 -8.50
CA PRO A 140 -11.89 -13.44 -9.73
C PRO A 140 -12.83 -13.43 -10.94
N SER A 141 -12.70 -12.44 -11.82
CA SER A 141 -13.34 -12.48 -13.13
C SER A 141 -12.53 -13.39 -14.07
N ASN A 142 -13.12 -14.47 -14.51
CA ASN A 142 -12.54 -15.37 -15.52
C ASN A 142 -12.60 -14.75 -16.93
#